data_d1df7960cecd5f348b1d462ed6ad2728
#
_entry.id   d1df7960cecd5f348b1d462ed6ad2728
#
_cell.length_a   1.000
_cell.length_b   1.000
_cell.length_c   1.000
_cell.angle_alpha   90.00
_cell.angle_beta   90.00
_cell.angle_gamma   90.00
#
_symmetry.space_group_name_H-M   'P 1'
#
loop_
_entity.id
_entity.type
_entity.pdbx_description
1 polymer ?
#
loop_
_entity_poly.entity_id
_entity_poly.type
_entity_poly.pdbx_seq_one_letter_code
_entity_poly.pdbx_strand_id
1 'polypeptide(L)'
;MKEGDWLVPAGMTEFAKDKTFGYQASDLREYIEEKTKGAYKKEDVTCISVAQLRATDLDGVERQLMSAAGFGKIVVNALTPLDLKVFCIALYRAMGRGKRFLFRTAAGFVKEFGAVEDRGILTGEEVMGSRSRSGGLILVGSHTQKTTAQLEALKEVPGIRLIEFDSDKVTDDAAMEEEINSVVKQEEAYIRQGMTVAVYTKRRLLSVKGDTPEQALERSVRISEAVQPTLRLFPWGGRLSAHPSRLQAMTLTRHWCAI
;
A
#
# COMPACT_ATOMS: atom_id res chain seq x y z
N MET A 1 -14.79 7.10 -4.62
CA MET A 1 -14.09 5.89 -5.12
C MET A 1 -15.05 5.04 -5.93
N LYS A 2 -14.58 4.27 -6.91
CA LYS A 2 -15.43 3.37 -7.68
C LYS A 2 -15.50 2.01 -6.96
N GLU A 3 -16.72 1.56 -6.65
CA GLU A 3 -17.01 0.23 -6.09
C GLU A 3 -18.02 -0.45 -7.02
N GLY A 4 -17.57 -1.43 -7.79
CA GLY A 4 -18.37 -2.00 -8.88
C GLY A 4 -18.74 -0.93 -9.91
N ASP A 5 -20.05 -0.71 -10.11
CA ASP A 5 -20.58 0.31 -11.03
C ASP A 5 -20.95 1.63 -10.35
N TRP A 6 -20.71 1.75 -9.06
CA TRP A 6 -21.10 2.92 -8.27
C TRP A 6 -19.89 3.80 -7.92
N LEU A 7 -20.14 5.09 -7.75
CA LEU A 7 -19.20 6.03 -7.16
C LEU A 7 -19.58 6.26 -5.70
N VAL A 8 -18.72 5.83 -4.79
CA VAL A 8 -18.93 5.94 -3.34
C VAL A 8 -18.02 7.04 -2.79
N PRO A 9 -18.55 7.96 -1.94
CA PRO A 9 -17.72 8.93 -1.22
C PRO A 9 -16.61 8.22 -0.43
N ALA A 10 -15.40 8.81 -0.41
CA ALA A 10 -14.24 8.17 0.22
C ALA A 10 -14.47 7.82 1.70
N GLY A 11 -15.16 8.71 2.46
CA GLY A 11 -15.50 8.48 3.86
C GLY A 11 -16.52 7.36 4.12
N MET A 12 -17.12 6.78 3.08
CA MET A 12 -18.08 5.66 3.20
C MET A 12 -17.47 4.31 2.81
N THR A 13 -16.22 4.28 2.36
CA THR A 13 -15.54 3.06 1.90
C THR A 13 -15.04 2.18 3.06
N GLU A 14 -14.65 0.94 2.76
CA GLU A 14 -14.02 0.05 3.74
C GLU A 14 -12.74 0.65 4.36
N PHE A 15 -12.00 1.45 3.58
CA PHE A 15 -10.78 2.13 4.05
C PHE A 15 -11.05 3.20 5.11
N ALA A 16 -12.18 3.89 4.99
CA ALA A 16 -12.60 4.89 5.97
C ALA A 16 -12.94 4.28 7.33
N LYS A 17 -13.36 3.00 7.33
CA LYS A 17 -13.72 2.24 8.54
C LYS A 17 -12.53 1.56 9.23
N ASP A 18 -11.31 1.75 8.73
CA ASP A 18 -10.10 1.20 9.36
C ASP A 18 -9.97 1.72 10.80
N LYS A 19 -9.75 0.81 11.76
CA LYS A 19 -9.72 1.15 13.18
C LYS A 19 -8.55 2.07 13.58
N THR A 20 -7.44 1.99 12.84
CA THR A 20 -6.23 2.76 13.15
C THR A 20 -6.13 4.03 12.30
N PHE A 21 -6.46 3.93 11.03
CA PHE A 21 -6.25 4.98 10.05
C PHE A 21 -7.56 5.52 9.45
N GLY A 22 -8.70 5.05 9.95
CA GLY A 22 -10.02 5.44 9.47
C GLY A 22 -10.25 6.94 9.47
N TYR A 23 -11.20 7.38 8.70
CA TYR A 23 -11.57 8.78 8.53
C TYR A 23 -13.05 8.89 8.14
N GLN A 24 -13.62 10.09 8.28
CA GLN A 24 -15.01 10.37 7.91
C GLN A 24 -15.12 11.29 6.70
N ALA A 25 -14.14 12.17 6.54
CA ALA A 25 -14.14 13.17 5.48
C ALA A 25 -13.94 12.55 4.09
N SER A 26 -14.71 13.03 3.12
CA SER A 26 -14.52 12.70 1.69
C SER A 26 -13.85 13.83 0.91
N ASP A 27 -13.89 15.08 1.38
CA ASP A 27 -13.11 16.21 0.88
C ASP A 27 -11.71 16.17 1.53
N LEU A 28 -10.65 16.28 0.73
CA LEU A 28 -9.28 16.21 1.24
C LEU A 28 -8.91 17.37 2.17
N ARG A 29 -9.54 18.54 2.07
CA ARG A 29 -9.32 19.65 2.99
C ARG A 29 -9.91 19.35 4.36
N GLU A 30 -11.12 18.79 4.38
CA GLU A 30 -11.77 18.29 5.61
C GLU A 30 -10.98 17.12 6.21
N TYR A 31 -10.46 16.23 5.37
CA TYR A 31 -9.58 15.14 5.80
C TYR A 31 -8.30 15.67 6.50
N ILE A 32 -7.69 16.74 5.97
CA ILE A 32 -6.52 17.36 6.61
C ILE A 32 -6.91 17.93 7.98
N GLU A 33 -8.03 18.64 8.07
CA GLU A 33 -8.51 19.18 9.35
C GLU A 33 -8.79 18.06 10.35
N GLU A 34 -9.49 17.00 9.93
CA GLU A 34 -9.78 15.83 10.76
C GLU A 34 -8.48 15.16 11.27
N LYS A 35 -7.54 14.87 10.37
CA LYS A 35 -6.29 14.16 10.71
C LYS A 35 -5.30 14.98 11.51
N THR A 36 -5.38 16.29 11.42
CA THR A 36 -4.54 17.21 12.22
C THR A 36 -5.24 17.67 13.50
N LYS A 37 -6.42 17.11 13.80
CA LYS A 37 -7.24 17.48 14.97
C LYS A 37 -7.50 19.00 15.02
N GLY A 38 -7.74 19.59 13.85
CA GLY A 38 -8.02 21.03 13.69
C GLY A 38 -6.80 21.93 13.71
N ALA A 39 -5.57 21.41 13.73
CA ALA A 39 -4.37 22.25 13.64
C ALA A 39 -4.24 22.98 12.30
N TYR A 40 -4.81 22.42 11.24
CA TYR A 40 -4.96 23.07 9.93
C TYR A 40 -6.43 23.08 9.58
N LYS A 41 -7.00 24.27 9.42
CA LYS A 41 -8.39 24.43 9.04
C LYS A 41 -8.56 24.21 7.54
N LYS A 42 -9.70 23.69 7.12
CA LYS A 42 -9.98 23.40 5.71
C LYS A 42 -9.94 24.65 4.84
N GLU A 43 -10.25 25.81 5.42
CA GLU A 43 -10.21 27.13 4.78
C GLU A 43 -8.77 27.56 4.45
N ASP A 44 -7.79 27.15 5.26
CA ASP A 44 -6.38 27.49 5.10
C ASP A 44 -5.64 26.56 4.13
N VAL A 45 -6.29 25.49 3.68
CA VAL A 45 -5.72 24.50 2.75
C VAL A 45 -5.83 25.02 1.32
N THR A 46 -4.71 25.26 0.68
CA THR A 46 -4.69 25.58 -0.76
C THR A 46 -5.23 24.41 -1.57
N CYS A 47 -6.20 24.67 -2.44
CA CYS A 47 -6.81 23.65 -3.28
C CYS A 47 -6.60 23.94 -4.76
N ILE A 48 -5.86 23.07 -5.45
CA ILE A 48 -5.70 23.11 -6.89
C ILE A 48 -6.80 22.22 -7.48
N SER A 49 -7.69 22.83 -8.27
CA SER A 49 -8.86 22.15 -8.79
C SER A 49 -8.58 21.43 -10.12
N VAL A 50 -9.39 20.41 -10.43
CA VAL A 50 -9.40 19.76 -11.74
C VAL A 50 -9.67 20.77 -12.87
N ALA A 51 -10.55 21.74 -12.61
CA ALA A 51 -10.88 22.77 -13.59
C ALA A 51 -9.66 23.64 -13.95
N GLN A 52 -8.85 24.05 -12.97
CA GLN A 52 -7.61 24.80 -13.23
C GLN A 52 -6.61 23.97 -14.04
N LEU A 53 -6.43 22.68 -13.71
CA LEU A 53 -5.53 21.81 -14.44
C LEU A 53 -5.99 21.60 -15.88
N ARG A 54 -7.27 21.42 -16.10
CA ARG A 54 -7.84 21.24 -17.46
C ARG A 54 -7.86 22.53 -18.29
N ALA A 55 -7.94 23.66 -17.63
CA ALA A 55 -7.74 24.97 -18.28
C ALA A 55 -6.26 25.25 -18.59
N THR A 56 -5.33 24.36 -18.18
CA THR A 56 -3.87 24.57 -18.28
C THR A 56 -3.41 25.89 -17.68
N ASP A 57 -4.05 26.33 -16.57
CA ASP A 57 -3.68 27.54 -15.83
C ASP A 57 -2.35 27.34 -15.05
N LEU A 58 -1.27 27.11 -15.80
CA LEU A 58 0.04 26.81 -15.23
C LEU A 58 0.54 27.94 -14.33
N ASP A 59 0.33 29.20 -14.74
CA ASP A 59 0.80 30.36 -13.98
C ASP A 59 -0.02 30.55 -12.68
N GLY A 60 -1.33 30.27 -12.71
CA GLY A 60 -2.18 30.28 -11.52
C GLY A 60 -1.79 29.19 -10.54
N VAL A 61 -1.58 27.97 -11.02
CA VAL A 61 -1.12 26.84 -10.18
C VAL A 61 0.28 27.13 -9.60
N GLU A 62 1.21 27.65 -10.40
CA GLU A 62 2.54 28.01 -9.93
C GLU A 62 2.48 29.10 -8.83
N ARG A 63 1.67 30.15 -9.01
CA ARG A 63 1.47 31.19 -7.97
C ARG A 63 0.93 30.58 -6.67
N GLN A 64 -0.05 29.67 -6.74
CA GLN A 64 -0.57 28.98 -5.55
C GLN A 64 0.52 28.14 -4.87
N LEU A 65 1.35 27.43 -5.62
CA LEU A 65 2.47 26.66 -5.10
C LEU A 65 3.51 27.56 -4.42
N MET A 66 3.83 28.69 -5.05
CA MET A 66 4.81 29.66 -4.53
C MET A 66 4.33 30.38 -3.28
N SER A 67 3.02 30.62 -3.13
CA SER A 67 2.45 31.30 -1.97
C SER A 67 2.43 30.43 -0.71
N ALA A 68 2.42 29.09 -0.84
CA ALA A 68 2.42 28.21 0.32
C ALA A 68 3.69 28.38 1.16
N ALA A 69 3.55 28.56 2.47
CA ALA A 69 4.64 28.76 3.42
C ALA A 69 4.34 28.04 4.75
N GLY A 70 5.32 27.93 5.64
CA GLY A 70 5.12 27.46 7.01
C GLY A 70 4.51 26.05 7.11
N PHE A 71 4.92 25.10 6.26
CA PHE A 71 4.29 23.79 6.14
C PHE A 71 2.80 23.84 5.71
N GLY A 72 2.38 24.93 5.06
CA GLY A 72 1.04 25.05 4.47
C GLY A 72 0.66 23.83 3.65
N LYS A 73 -0.60 23.42 3.75
CA LYS A 73 -1.12 22.22 3.09
C LYS A 73 -1.68 22.59 1.73
N ILE A 74 -1.36 21.75 0.75
CA ILE A 74 -1.86 21.90 -0.62
C ILE A 74 -2.53 20.59 -1.01
N VAL A 75 -3.78 20.66 -1.45
CA VAL A 75 -4.54 19.57 -2.04
C VAL A 75 -4.56 19.74 -3.55
N VAL A 76 -4.30 18.68 -4.27
CA VAL A 76 -4.38 18.65 -5.73
C VAL A 76 -5.42 17.64 -6.16
N ASN A 77 -6.48 18.11 -6.80
CA ASN A 77 -7.52 17.24 -7.36
C ASN A 77 -7.18 16.90 -8.81
N ALA A 78 -6.98 15.63 -9.09
CA ALA A 78 -6.72 15.10 -10.42
C ALA A 78 -7.54 13.82 -10.65
N LEU A 79 -8.05 13.61 -11.85
CA LEU A 79 -8.83 12.43 -12.23
C LEU A 79 -8.09 11.55 -13.23
N THR A 80 -7.20 12.13 -14.02
CA THR A 80 -6.50 11.45 -15.11
C THR A 80 -5.00 11.68 -15.02
N PRO A 81 -4.19 10.81 -15.66
CA PRO A 81 -2.75 11.07 -15.79
C PRO A 81 -2.44 12.42 -16.45
N LEU A 82 -3.27 12.89 -17.38
CA LEU A 82 -3.08 14.18 -18.02
C LEU A 82 -3.22 15.34 -17.03
N ASP A 83 -4.20 15.29 -16.12
CA ASP A 83 -4.35 16.30 -15.06
C ASP A 83 -3.07 16.35 -14.21
N LEU A 84 -2.48 15.20 -13.88
CA LEU A 84 -1.22 15.10 -13.13
C LEU A 84 -0.03 15.66 -13.92
N LYS A 85 0.05 15.40 -15.23
CA LYS A 85 1.12 15.95 -16.09
C LYS A 85 1.09 17.47 -16.09
N VAL A 86 -0.10 18.08 -16.24
CA VAL A 86 -0.26 19.54 -16.18
C VAL A 86 0.19 20.08 -14.82
N PHE A 87 -0.22 19.41 -13.73
CA PHE A 87 0.23 19.77 -12.39
C PHE A 87 1.76 19.69 -12.26
N CYS A 88 2.38 18.61 -12.74
CA CYS A 88 3.83 18.42 -12.67
C CYS A 88 4.61 19.54 -13.38
N ILE A 89 4.10 20.07 -14.50
CA ILE A 89 4.76 21.20 -15.19
C ILE A 89 4.82 22.43 -14.27
N ALA A 90 3.71 22.83 -13.65
CA ALA A 90 3.68 23.96 -12.72
C ALA A 90 4.53 23.69 -11.47
N LEU A 91 4.51 22.45 -10.97
CA LEU A 91 5.33 22.02 -9.85
C LEU A 91 6.83 22.13 -10.15
N TYR A 92 7.28 21.67 -11.32
CA TYR A 92 8.68 21.81 -11.74
C TYR A 92 9.11 23.26 -11.85
N ARG A 93 8.24 24.15 -12.35
CA ARG A 93 8.52 25.60 -12.38
C ARG A 93 8.72 26.15 -10.97
N ALA A 94 7.82 25.83 -10.04
CA ALA A 94 7.94 26.27 -8.64
C ALA A 94 9.20 25.72 -7.96
N MET A 95 9.53 24.44 -8.20
CA MET A 95 10.75 23.81 -7.68
C MET A 95 12.02 24.44 -8.29
N GLY A 96 12.02 24.74 -9.59
CA GLY A 96 13.11 25.43 -10.28
C GLY A 96 13.36 26.84 -9.71
N ARG A 97 12.34 27.45 -9.10
CA ARG A 97 12.45 28.74 -8.37
C ARG A 97 12.82 28.57 -6.89
N GLY A 98 13.27 27.36 -6.50
CA GLY A 98 13.76 27.07 -5.15
C GLY A 98 12.70 26.62 -4.14
N LYS A 99 11.43 26.45 -4.55
CA LYS A 99 10.39 25.95 -3.65
C LYS A 99 10.62 24.47 -3.37
N ARG A 100 10.45 24.06 -2.11
CA ARG A 100 10.58 22.67 -1.67
C ARG A 100 9.25 22.15 -1.14
N PHE A 101 8.93 20.91 -1.48
CA PHE A 101 7.68 20.28 -1.10
C PHE A 101 7.95 18.91 -0.47
N LEU A 102 7.11 18.54 0.50
CA LEU A 102 6.98 17.19 0.99
C LEU A 102 5.68 16.61 0.41
N PHE A 103 5.79 15.43 -0.22
CA PHE A 103 4.67 14.82 -0.92
C PHE A 103 4.05 13.68 -0.10
N ARG A 104 2.72 13.71 0.02
CA ARG A 104 1.90 12.57 0.39
C ARG A 104 1.00 12.26 -0.78
N THR A 105 1.23 11.15 -1.47
CA THR A 105 0.64 10.93 -2.78
C THR A 105 0.40 9.46 -3.09
N ALA A 106 -0.40 9.20 -4.11
CA ALA A 106 -0.59 7.88 -4.69
C ALA A 106 0.44 7.60 -5.82
N ALA A 107 0.51 6.34 -6.25
CA ALA A 107 1.44 5.87 -7.28
C ALA A 107 1.34 6.63 -8.60
N GLY A 108 0.12 7.05 -8.98
CA GLY A 108 -0.10 7.81 -10.22
C GLY A 108 0.69 9.11 -10.28
N PHE A 109 0.75 9.86 -9.18
CA PHE A 109 1.57 11.07 -9.14
C PHE A 109 3.07 10.75 -9.26
N VAL A 110 3.54 9.72 -8.54
CA VAL A 110 4.96 9.33 -8.60
C VAL A 110 5.36 8.96 -10.03
N LYS A 111 4.49 8.23 -10.74
CA LYS A 111 4.70 7.87 -12.14
C LYS A 111 4.86 9.11 -13.02
N GLU A 112 3.89 10.04 -12.98
CA GLU A 112 3.92 11.22 -13.83
C GLU A 112 5.03 12.20 -13.44
N PHE A 113 5.26 12.41 -12.14
CA PHE A 113 6.36 13.23 -11.64
C PHE A 113 7.74 12.66 -11.97
N GLY A 114 7.89 11.32 -11.92
CA GLY A 114 9.14 10.64 -12.26
C GLY A 114 9.32 10.41 -13.77
N ALA A 115 8.39 10.87 -14.61
CA ALA A 115 8.36 10.61 -16.06
C ALA A 115 8.54 9.11 -16.38
N VAL A 116 7.92 8.23 -15.57
CA VAL A 116 7.98 6.79 -15.79
C VAL A 116 7.06 6.42 -16.95
N GLU A 117 7.62 5.79 -17.96
CA GLU A 117 6.88 5.36 -19.14
C GLU A 117 5.84 4.28 -18.83
N ASP A 118 4.77 4.25 -19.62
CA ASP A 118 3.79 3.19 -19.55
C ASP A 118 4.41 1.87 -20.01
N ARG A 119 4.17 0.83 -19.25
CA ARG A 119 4.54 -0.53 -19.59
C ARG A 119 3.30 -1.41 -19.61
N GLY A 120 3.25 -2.34 -20.56
CA GLY A 120 2.23 -3.38 -20.58
C GLY A 120 2.26 -4.27 -19.33
N ILE A 121 1.23 -5.09 -19.16
CA ILE A 121 1.18 -6.09 -18.10
C ILE A 121 2.35 -7.06 -18.30
N LEU A 122 3.13 -7.28 -17.25
CA LEU A 122 4.23 -8.21 -17.26
C LEU A 122 3.74 -9.63 -17.53
N THR A 123 4.41 -10.34 -18.41
CA THR A 123 4.18 -11.77 -18.63
C THR A 123 4.77 -12.59 -17.48
N GLY A 124 4.29 -13.83 -17.30
CA GLY A 124 4.87 -14.73 -16.30
C GLY A 124 6.37 -14.97 -16.50
N GLU A 125 6.85 -14.99 -17.74
CA GLU A 125 8.27 -15.14 -18.08
C GLU A 125 9.09 -13.92 -17.65
N GLU A 126 8.60 -12.70 -17.90
CA GLU A 126 9.24 -11.45 -17.46
C GLU A 126 9.29 -11.33 -15.94
N VAL A 127 8.28 -11.82 -15.23
CA VAL A 127 8.23 -11.79 -13.75
C VAL A 127 9.13 -12.85 -13.14
N MET A 128 9.09 -14.06 -13.66
CA MET A 128 9.78 -15.22 -13.07
C MET A 128 11.24 -15.34 -13.50
N GLY A 129 11.63 -14.68 -14.60
CA GLY A 129 12.95 -14.86 -15.18
C GLY A 129 13.24 -16.32 -15.56
N SER A 130 14.42 -16.84 -15.23
CA SER A 130 14.71 -18.26 -15.41
C SER A 130 13.89 -19.11 -14.44
N ARG A 131 13.20 -20.13 -14.92
CA ARG A 131 12.46 -21.08 -14.09
C ARG A 131 13.42 -21.78 -13.13
N SER A 132 13.29 -21.48 -11.84
CA SER A 132 13.92 -22.27 -10.79
C SER A 132 13.22 -23.63 -10.66
N ARG A 133 14.00 -24.68 -10.35
CA ARG A 133 13.42 -25.98 -9.96
C ARG A 133 12.90 -25.98 -8.52
N SER A 134 13.20 -24.95 -7.77
CA SER A 134 12.67 -24.73 -6.40
C SER A 134 11.25 -24.22 -6.46
N GLY A 135 10.46 -24.54 -5.45
CA GLY A 135 9.14 -23.95 -5.27
C GLY A 135 9.20 -22.45 -5.04
N GLY A 136 8.06 -21.79 -5.18
CA GLY A 136 7.87 -20.35 -4.92
C GLY A 136 7.20 -20.10 -3.58
N LEU A 137 7.31 -18.85 -3.07
CA LEU A 137 6.58 -18.38 -1.91
C LEU A 137 5.68 -17.20 -2.29
N ILE A 138 4.42 -17.26 -1.88
CA ILE A 138 3.43 -16.20 -1.97
C ILE A 138 3.03 -15.84 -0.54
N LEU A 139 3.16 -14.56 -0.16
CA LEU A 139 2.75 -14.07 1.16
C LEU A 139 1.56 -13.13 1.03
N VAL A 140 0.46 -13.44 1.75
CA VAL A 140 -0.79 -12.69 1.72
C VAL A 140 -1.14 -12.16 3.10
N GLY A 141 -0.79 -10.90 3.40
CA GLY A 141 -1.05 -10.24 4.69
C GLY A 141 -2.21 -9.25 4.69
N SER A 142 -2.67 -8.77 3.53
CA SER A 142 -3.74 -7.77 3.44
C SER A 142 -5.13 -8.38 3.70
N HIS A 143 -5.97 -7.66 4.45
CA HIS A 143 -7.32 -8.08 4.83
C HIS A 143 -8.43 -7.42 3.98
N THR A 144 -8.07 -6.68 2.93
CA THR A 144 -9.06 -6.03 2.05
C THR A 144 -9.91 -7.06 1.30
N GLN A 145 -11.13 -6.69 0.94
CA GLN A 145 -12.04 -7.55 0.16
C GLN A 145 -11.38 -8.00 -1.15
N LYS A 146 -10.68 -7.08 -1.83
CA LYS A 146 -9.96 -7.39 -3.07
C LYS A 146 -8.90 -8.49 -2.86
N THR A 147 -8.09 -8.39 -1.82
CA THR A 147 -7.08 -9.40 -1.51
C THR A 147 -7.70 -10.73 -1.10
N THR A 148 -8.83 -10.69 -0.40
CA THR A 148 -9.58 -11.91 -0.06
C THR A 148 -10.10 -12.61 -1.32
N ALA A 149 -10.69 -11.87 -2.26
CA ALA A 149 -11.12 -12.42 -3.53
C ALA A 149 -9.94 -12.98 -4.37
N GLN A 150 -8.78 -12.32 -4.34
CA GLN A 150 -7.56 -12.83 -4.98
C GLN A 150 -7.06 -14.12 -4.34
N LEU A 151 -7.12 -14.24 -3.00
CA LEU A 151 -6.77 -15.47 -2.29
C LEU A 151 -7.71 -16.60 -2.62
N GLU A 152 -9.02 -16.35 -2.69
CA GLU A 152 -10.00 -17.40 -3.10
C GLU A 152 -9.70 -17.88 -4.52
N ALA A 153 -9.42 -17.00 -5.45
CA ALA A 153 -9.00 -17.38 -6.80
C ALA A 153 -7.67 -18.17 -6.81
N LEU A 154 -6.75 -17.83 -5.90
CA LEU A 154 -5.48 -18.55 -5.77
C LEU A 154 -5.65 -19.97 -5.26
N LYS A 155 -6.67 -20.25 -4.44
CA LYS A 155 -6.99 -21.59 -3.94
C LYS A 155 -7.35 -22.58 -5.06
N GLU A 156 -7.89 -22.07 -6.15
CA GLU A 156 -8.26 -22.87 -7.32
C GLU A 156 -7.08 -23.18 -8.25
N VAL A 157 -5.90 -22.58 -8.00
CA VAL A 157 -4.71 -22.79 -8.85
C VAL A 157 -4.02 -24.11 -8.47
N PRO A 158 -3.92 -25.08 -9.40
CA PRO A 158 -3.28 -26.37 -9.12
C PRO A 158 -1.79 -26.20 -8.76
N GLY A 159 -1.32 -27.03 -7.83
CA GLY A 159 0.11 -27.07 -7.48
C GLY A 159 0.55 -26.04 -6.46
N ILE A 160 -0.36 -25.22 -5.94
CA ILE A 160 -0.09 -24.31 -4.83
C ILE A 160 -0.53 -24.95 -3.52
N ARG A 161 0.33 -24.91 -2.51
CA ARG A 161 0.02 -25.31 -1.13
C ARG A 161 -0.32 -24.05 -0.32
N LEU A 162 -1.47 -24.11 0.38
CA LEU A 162 -1.93 -22.99 1.20
C LEU A 162 -1.66 -23.31 2.67
N ILE A 163 -1.08 -22.37 3.38
CA ILE A 163 -0.82 -22.42 4.82
C ILE A 163 -1.44 -21.18 5.45
N GLU A 164 -2.42 -21.37 6.34
CA GLU A 164 -2.94 -20.29 7.15
C GLU A 164 -2.00 -20.02 8.32
N PHE A 165 -1.59 -18.79 8.48
CA PHE A 165 -0.88 -18.30 9.65
C PHE A 165 -1.90 -17.80 10.68
N ASP A 166 -1.97 -18.45 11.85
CA ASP A 166 -2.89 -18.07 12.91
C ASP A 166 -2.48 -16.78 13.61
N SER A 167 -2.85 -15.66 13.00
CA SER A 167 -2.55 -14.31 13.51
C SER A 167 -3.24 -13.97 14.84
N ASP A 168 -4.23 -14.75 15.30
CA ASP A 168 -4.87 -14.52 16.60
C ASP A 168 -3.93 -14.85 17.77
N LYS A 169 -2.92 -15.69 17.54
CA LYS A 169 -1.90 -16.04 18.53
C LYS A 169 -0.98 -14.87 18.94
N VAL A 170 -1.08 -13.73 18.28
CA VAL A 170 -0.29 -12.51 18.57
C VAL A 170 -0.43 -12.00 20.01
N THR A 171 -1.45 -12.42 20.73
CA THR A 171 -1.69 -12.05 22.13
C THR A 171 -0.88 -12.90 23.13
N ASP A 172 -0.25 -13.98 22.70
CA ASP A 172 0.57 -14.90 23.47
C ASP A 172 1.90 -15.14 22.76
N ASP A 173 3.01 -14.74 23.37
CA ASP A 173 4.34 -14.79 22.75
C ASP A 173 4.78 -16.23 22.48
N ALA A 174 4.51 -17.17 23.40
CA ALA A 174 4.90 -18.57 23.24
C ALA A 174 4.07 -19.25 22.14
N ALA A 175 2.76 -19.01 22.11
CA ALA A 175 1.89 -19.50 21.08
C ALA A 175 2.23 -18.93 19.69
N MET A 176 2.63 -17.67 19.63
CA MET A 176 3.06 -17.03 18.39
C MET A 176 4.39 -17.62 17.89
N GLU A 177 5.37 -17.87 18.78
CA GLU A 177 6.64 -18.48 18.40
C GLU A 177 6.44 -19.93 17.89
N GLU A 178 5.56 -20.69 18.53
CA GLU A 178 5.19 -22.03 18.06
C GLU A 178 4.55 -21.98 16.66
N GLU A 179 3.66 -21.02 16.43
CA GLU A 179 3.02 -20.82 15.12
C GLU A 179 4.03 -20.49 14.03
N ILE A 180 4.94 -19.55 14.29
CA ILE A 180 6.02 -19.19 13.37
C ILE A 180 6.83 -20.44 13.00
N ASN A 181 7.29 -21.20 13.98
CA ASN A 181 8.10 -22.38 13.78
C ASN A 181 7.35 -23.46 13.00
N SER A 182 6.07 -23.64 13.28
CA SER A 182 5.20 -24.60 12.58
C SER A 182 5.02 -24.25 11.11
N VAL A 183 4.68 -22.99 10.82
CA VAL A 183 4.49 -22.49 9.45
C VAL A 183 5.78 -22.57 8.65
N VAL A 184 6.89 -22.09 9.22
CA VAL A 184 8.22 -22.13 8.59
C VAL A 184 8.62 -23.59 8.25
N LYS A 185 8.41 -24.53 9.15
CA LYS A 185 8.71 -25.95 8.91
C LYS A 185 7.88 -26.55 7.78
N GLN A 186 6.60 -26.26 7.74
CA GLN A 186 5.70 -26.73 6.67
C GLN A 186 6.10 -26.14 5.31
N GLU A 187 6.33 -24.85 5.28
CA GLU A 187 6.74 -24.11 4.11
C GLU A 187 8.04 -24.67 3.51
N GLU A 188 9.07 -24.85 4.36
CA GLU A 188 10.36 -25.41 3.96
C GLU A 188 10.20 -26.81 3.36
N ALA A 189 9.36 -27.66 3.96
CA ALA A 189 9.14 -29.00 3.48
C ALA A 189 8.52 -29.03 2.06
N TYR A 190 7.56 -28.13 1.78
CA TYR A 190 6.93 -28.05 0.47
C TYR A 190 7.83 -27.40 -0.58
N ILE A 191 8.53 -26.32 -0.22
CA ILE A 191 9.44 -25.61 -1.16
C ILE A 191 10.59 -26.52 -1.58
N ARG A 192 11.13 -27.33 -0.67
CA ARG A 192 12.17 -28.33 -1.00
C ARG A 192 11.69 -29.41 -1.97
N GLN A 193 10.40 -29.68 -2.00
CA GLN A 193 9.77 -30.59 -2.96
C GLN A 193 9.45 -29.91 -4.31
N GLY A 194 9.83 -28.65 -4.49
CA GLY A 194 9.56 -27.88 -5.70
C GLY A 194 8.14 -27.32 -5.78
N MET A 195 7.36 -27.38 -4.69
CA MET A 195 5.99 -26.87 -4.67
C MET A 195 5.96 -25.37 -4.31
N THR A 196 5.06 -24.63 -4.95
CA THR A 196 4.77 -23.25 -4.55
C THR A 196 3.86 -23.24 -3.33
N VAL A 197 4.20 -22.42 -2.34
CA VAL A 197 3.45 -22.26 -1.10
C VAL A 197 2.87 -20.86 -1.02
N ALA A 198 1.61 -20.75 -0.61
CA ALA A 198 0.98 -19.49 -0.26
C ALA A 198 0.70 -19.45 1.25
N VAL A 199 1.45 -18.61 1.96
CA VAL A 199 1.21 -18.33 3.37
C VAL A 199 0.30 -17.10 3.48
N TYR A 200 -0.78 -17.20 4.25
CA TYR A 200 -1.72 -16.12 4.40
C TYR A 200 -2.18 -15.96 5.86
N THR A 201 -2.34 -14.73 6.31
CA THR A 201 -2.89 -14.44 7.64
C THR A 201 -4.40 -14.68 7.66
N LYS A 202 -4.99 -14.94 8.84
CA LYS A 202 -6.45 -15.01 9.00
C LYS A 202 -7.14 -13.86 8.30
N ARG A 203 -8.25 -14.13 7.62
CA ARG A 203 -8.97 -13.14 6.79
C ARG A 203 -9.79 -12.14 7.57
N ARG A 204 -9.93 -12.31 8.87
CA ARG A 204 -10.52 -11.35 9.78
C ARG A 204 -9.42 -10.70 10.65
N LEU A 205 -9.53 -9.41 10.87
CA LEU A 205 -8.67 -8.73 11.83
C LEU A 205 -9.09 -9.11 13.26
N LEU A 206 -8.12 -9.50 14.08
CA LEU A 206 -8.34 -9.70 15.50
C LEU A 206 -8.76 -8.38 16.15
N SER A 207 -9.92 -8.40 16.79
CA SER A 207 -10.46 -7.27 17.55
C SER A 207 -10.53 -7.67 19.02
N VAL A 208 -9.75 -7.02 19.84
CA VAL A 208 -9.82 -7.17 21.30
C VAL A 208 -10.70 -6.06 21.85
N LYS A 209 -11.64 -6.44 22.72
CA LYS A 209 -12.57 -5.47 23.34
C LYS A 209 -11.79 -4.52 24.26
N GLY A 210 -11.93 -3.23 24.03
CA GLY A 210 -11.28 -2.19 24.82
C GLY A 210 -9.93 -1.71 24.28
N ASP A 211 -9.47 -2.23 23.12
CA ASP A 211 -8.24 -1.73 22.47
C ASP A 211 -8.34 -0.25 22.12
N THR A 212 -7.25 0.46 22.40
CA THR A 212 -7.01 1.76 21.77
C THR A 212 -6.52 1.60 20.33
N PRO A 213 -6.61 2.64 19.48
CA PRO A 213 -6.03 2.60 18.12
C PRO A 213 -4.54 2.28 18.10
N GLU A 214 -3.78 2.75 19.11
CA GLU A 214 -2.35 2.49 19.27
C GLU A 214 -2.09 1.00 19.54
N GLN A 215 -2.85 0.38 20.44
CA GLN A 215 -2.73 -1.06 20.76
C GLN A 215 -3.11 -1.93 19.55
N ALA A 216 -4.13 -1.53 18.79
CA ALA A 216 -4.49 -2.22 17.55
C ALA A 216 -3.38 -2.12 16.49
N LEU A 217 -2.71 -0.96 16.38
CA LEU A 217 -1.57 -0.75 15.49
C LEU A 217 -0.37 -1.61 15.92
N GLU A 218 0.01 -1.57 17.20
CA GLU A 218 1.10 -2.37 17.74
C GLU A 218 0.90 -3.86 17.45
N ARG A 219 -0.31 -4.38 17.65
CA ARG A 219 -0.65 -5.76 17.32
C ARG A 219 -0.51 -6.05 15.83
N SER A 220 -0.93 -5.13 14.97
CA SER A 220 -0.75 -5.28 13.51
C SER A 220 0.72 -5.30 13.10
N VAL A 221 1.56 -4.51 13.76
CA VAL A 221 3.02 -4.50 13.56
C VAL A 221 3.60 -5.85 14.00
N ARG A 222 3.26 -6.34 15.19
CA ARG A 222 3.70 -7.65 15.69
C ARG A 222 3.33 -8.79 14.76
N ILE A 223 2.10 -8.82 14.23
CA ILE A 223 1.70 -9.82 13.23
C ILE A 223 2.56 -9.72 11.98
N SER A 224 2.82 -8.50 11.49
CA SER A 224 3.65 -8.29 10.31
C SER A 224 5.10 -8.74 10.53
N GLU A 225 5.64 -8.51 11.72
CA GLU A 225 6.98 -8.98 12.12
C GLU A 225 7.04 -10.50 12.27
N ALA A 226 6.00 -11.11 12.84
CA ALA A 226 5.89 -12.55 13.04
C ALA A 226 5.83 -13.34 11.71
N VAL A 227 5.34 -12.72 10.64
CA VAL A 227 5.31 -13.37 9.31
C VAL A 227 6.64 -13.21 8.55
N GLN A 228 7.54 -12.29 8.96
CA GLN A 228 8.82 -12.09 8.26
C GLN A 228 9.75 -13.31 8.24
N PRO A 229 9.83 -14.17 9.27
CA PRO A 229 10.65 -15.38 9.23
C PRO A 229 10.32 -16.31 8.06
N THR A 230 9.07 -16.35 7.59
CA THR A 230 8.67 -17.13 6.42
C THR A 230 9.41 -16.68 5.14
N LEU A 231 9.85 -15.43 5.07
CA LEU A 231 10.62 -14.89 3.94
C LEU A 231 12.12 -15.29 3.98
N ARG A 232 12.62 -15.78 5.13
CA ARG A 232 14.05 -16.10 5.33
C ARG A 232 14.44 -17.47 4.80
N LEU A 233 13.48 -18.31 4.48
CA LEU A 233 13.70 -19.71 4.12
C LEU A 233 14.20 -19.97 2.69
N PHE A 234 14.39 -18.93 1.90
CA PHE A 234 15.07 -19.12 0.64
C PHE A 234 16.57 -19.31 0.91
N PRO A 235 17.13 -20.55 0.74
CA PRO A 235 18.55 -20.80 0.87
C PRO A 235 19.27 -20.27 -0.37
N TRP A 236 19.19 -19.00 -0.60
CA TRP A 236 20.14 -18.31 -1.44
C TRP A 236 21.37 -18.11 -0.58
N GLY A 237 22.30 -19.09 -0.68
CA GLY A 237 23.61 -19.01 -0.03
C GLY A 237 24.27 -17.67 -0.35
N GLY A 238 24.34 -16.82 0.63
CA GLY A 238 24.95 -15.49 0.51
C GLY A 238 24.04 -14.43 1.09
N ARG A 239 24.55 -13.75 2.12
CA ARG A 239 24.00 -12.54 2.72
C ARG A 239 23.04 -11.82 1.79
N LEU A 240 21.90 -11.40 2.31
CA LEU A 240 21.05 -10.37 1.73
C LEU A 240 21.91 -9.13 1.43
N SER A 241 22.75 -9.20 0.39
CA SER A 241 23.24 -8.01 -0.26
C SER A 241 22.03 -7.46 -0.98
N ALA A 242 21.61 -6.29 -0.56
CA ALA A 242 20.50 -5.55 -1.12
C ALA A 242 20.79 -5.23 -2.60
N HIS A 243 20.58 -6.21 -3.47
CA HIS A 243 20.49 -5.97 -4.89
C HIS A 243 18.99 -6.00 -5.26
N PRO A 244 18.40 -4.84 -5.66
CA PRO A 244 16.96 -4.71 -5.89
C PRO A 244 16.38 -5.63 -6.97
N SER A 245 17.22 -6.29 -7.76
CA SER A 245 16.82 -7.06 -8.94
C SER A 245 16.51 -8.55 -8.69
N ARG A 246 16.56 -9.06 -7.45
CA ARG A 246 16.39 -10.50 -7.16
C ARG A 246 15.38 -10.88 -6.07
N LEU A 247 14.67 -9.94 -5.48
CA LEU A 247 13.56 -10.20 -4.61
C LEU A 247 12.25 -10.07 -5.39
N GLN A 248 11.92 -11.09 -6.18
CA GLN A 248 10.57 -11.28 -6.71
C GLN A 248 9.71 -12.01 -5.66
N ALA A 249 9.66 -11.48 -4.45
CA ALA A 249 8.55 -11.75 -3.57
C ALA A 249 7.38 -10.92 -4.11
N MET A 250 6.36 -11.55 -4.69
CA MET A 250 5.06 -10.89 -4.84
C MET A 250 4.51 -10.69 -3.43
N THR A 251 5.03 -9.68 -2.74
CA THR A 251 4.44 -9.19 -1.51
C THR A 251 3.20 -8.42 -1.94
N LEU A 252 2.03 -9.04 -1.86
CA LEU A 252 0.76 -8.33 -1.86
C LEU A 252 0.66 -7.55 -0.54
N THR A 253 1.64 -6.67 -0.31
CA THR A 253 1.63 -5.75 0.82
C THR A 253 0.56 -4.70 0.59
N ARG A 254 -0.03 -4.25 1.67
CA ARG A 254 -0.95 -3.11 1.73
C ARG A 254 -0.41 -1.98 0.85
N HIS A 255 -0.92 -1.86 -0.35
CA HIS A 255 -0.80 -0.61 -1.07
C HIS A 255 -1.75 0.37 -0.40
N TRP A 256 -1.20 1.21 0.43
CA TRP A 256 -1.85 2.42 0.88
C TRP A 256 -2.02 3.31 -0.34
N CYS A 257 -3.16 3.21 -1.00
CA CYS A 257 -3.64 4.31 -1.81
C CYS A 257 -4.06 5.42 -0.85
N ALA A 258 -3.14 6.32 -0.53
CA ALA A 258 -3.54 7.65 -0.13
C ALA A 258 -4.09 8.32 -1.38
N ILE A 259 -5.39 8.62 -1.37
CA ILE A 259 -6.07 9.46 -2.35
C ILE A 259 -5.56 10.89 -2.20
#